data_5f9a7ced73fdd67f35fafcb55588fc4b
#
_entry.id   5f9a7ced73fdd67f35fafcb55588fc4b
#
_cell.length_a   1.000
_cell.length_b   1.000
_cell.length_c   1.000
_cell.angle_alpha   90.00
_cell.angle_beta   90.00
_cell.angle_gamma   90.00
#
_symmetry.space_group_name_H-M   'P 1'
#
loop_
_entity.id
_entity.type
_entity.pdbx_description
1 polymer ?
#
loop_
_entity_poly.entity_id
_entity_poly.type
_entity_poly.pdbx_seq_one_letter_code
_entity_poly.pdbx_strand_id
1 'polypeptide(L)'
;FLKHNLGRFSHAMENHRGSPFYYVPVLLLSLLPFTGLLFSLGASIRAAWERPVLRFGLLWFLLVFALFSASGSKLPHYLYYGYFGLIPALAWSAGRVRHRVAILLPAVLCLAILLVLPELLATQAGRVNQEYAAALANLDVHFGRAYRLGFGLCLALALASLLPAQAPLFSRLAAVGLGTALAASLLLLPAVGGLLQSPVREAGLAARKLPGPLLMLGMNQPSFQTYAGRVVERRPALKGDLVLTPTYRL
;
A
#
# COMPACT_ATOMS: atom_id res chain seq x y z
N PHE A 1 18.50 -20.68 12.77
CA PHE A 1 17.43 -20.06 13.57
C PHE A 1 17.90 -18.76 14.21
N LEU A 2 18.99 -18.76 15.01
CA LEU A 2 19.53 -17.59 15.75
C LEU A 2 19.85 -16.42 14.81
N LYS A 3 20.61 -16.68 13.73
CA LYS A 3 21.04 -15.62 12.78
C LYS A 3 19.87 -14.93 12.06
N HIS A 4 18.85 -15.69 11.65
CA HIS A 4 17.76 -15.15 10.84
C HIS A 4 16.57 -14.64 11.67
N ASN A 5 16.31 -15.22 12.84
CA ASN A 5 15.17 -14.80 13.67
C ASN A 5 15.57 -13.83 14.78
N LEU A 6 16.52 -14.21 15.64
CA LEU A 6 16.99 -13.32 16.72
C LEU A 6 17.86 -12.17 16.20
N GLY A 7 18.67 -12.42 15.16
CA GLY A 7 19.47 -11.37 14.54
C GLY A 7 18.62 -10.25 13.91
N ARG A 8 17.48 -10.58 13.29
CA ARG A 8 16.53 -9.57 12.77
C ARG A 8 15.85 -8.74 13.87
N PHE A 9 15.68 -9.32 15.04
CA PHE A 9 15.10 -8.60 16.16
C PHE A 9 16.08 -7.56 16.75
N SER A 10 17.37 -7.94 16.88
CA SER A 10 18.40 -7.08 17.50
C SER A 10 19.03 -6.09 16.51
N HIS A 11 19.16 -6.44 15.24
CA HIS A 11 19.83 -5.62 14.23
C HIS A 11 18.95 -5.46 12.99
N ALA A 12 18.91 -4.26 12.43
CA ALA A 12 18.23 -4.02 11.16
C ALA A 12 18.99 -4.73 10.03
N MET A 13 18.33 -5.67 9.33
CA MET A 13 18.82 -6.27 8.11
C MET A 13 18.35 -5.46 6.91
N GLU A 14 19.15 -5.41 5.84
CA GLU A 14 18.79 -4.79 4.55
C GLU A 14 18.34 -3.32 4.65
N ASN A 15 18.93 -2.53 5.54
CA ASN A 15 18.63 -1.10 5.73
C ASN A 15 17.21 -0.79 6.25
N HIS A 16 16.44 -1.77 6.73
CA HIS A 16 15.09 -1.57 7.27
C HIS A 16 15.08 -1.05 8.71
N ARG A 17 15.91 -0.04 9.01
CA ARG A 17 15.88 0.67 10.29
C ARG A 17 14.71 1.63 10.36
N GLY A 18 14.11 1.78 11.55
CA GLY A 18 13.03 2.73 11.77
C GLY A 18 12.88 3.12 13.23
N SER A 19 12.23 4.26 13.46
CA SER A 19 11.85 4.70 14.80
C SER A 19 10.96 3.68 15.50
N PRO A 20 10.97 3.56 16.84
CA PRO A 20 9.97 2.81 17.59
C PRO A 20 8.52 3.22 17.26
N PHE A 21 8.32 4.48 16.87
CA PHE A 21 7.01 5.02 16.47
C PHE A 21 6.61 4.70 15.02
N TYR A 22 7.43 3.97 14.26
CA TYR A 22 7.18 3.61 12.86
C TYR A 22 5.80 2.99 12.63
N TYR A 23 5.33 2.16 13.56
CA TYR A 23 4.06 1.47 13.40
C TYR A 23 2.83 2.32 13.70
N VAL A 24 2.98 3.53 14.27
CA VAL A 24 1.84 4.45 14.46
C VAL A 24 1.28 4.92 13.11
N PRO A 25 2.07 5.56 12.22
CA PRO A 25 1.57 5.92 10.90
C PRO A 25 1.19 4.70 10.05
N VAL A 26 1.91 3.58 10.17
CA VAL A 26 1.56 2.34 9.47
C VAL A 26 0.17 1.85 9.87
N LEU A 27 -0.16 1.85 11.17
CA LEU A 27 -1.47 1.48 11.68
C LEU A 27 -2.56 2.38 11.09
N LEU A 28 -2.35 3.69 11.13
CA LEU A 28 -3.34 4.66 10.64
C LEU A 28 -3.60 4.50 9.13
N LEU A 29 -2.54 4.30 8.34
CA LEU A 29 -2.64 4.15 6.89
C LEU A 29 -3.23 2.79 6.49
N SER A 30 -2.81 1.71 7.14
CA SER A 30 -3.24 0.35 6.76
C SER A 30 -4.68 0.03 7.17
N LEU A 31 -5.26 0.78 8.11
CA LEU A 31 -6.67 0.68 8.46
C LEU A 31 -7.58 1.53 7.56
N LEU A 32 -7.04 2.36 6.65
CA LEU A 32 -7.89 3.11 5.73
C LEU A 32 -8.77 2.17 4.87
N PRO A 33 -10.01 2.54 4.64
CA PRO A 33 -10.72 3.77 5.05
C PRO A 33 -11.34 3.70 6.47
N PHE A 34 -11.09 2.65 7.24
CA PHE A 34 -11.71 2.37 8.54
C PHE A 34 -10.96 2.96 9.75
N THR A 35 -9.91 3.73 9.53
CA THR A 35 -9.06 4.33 10.58
C THR A 35 -9.87 5.11 11.62
N GLY A 36 -10.96 5.77 11.18
CA GLY A 36 -11.85 6.50 12.07
C GLY A 36 -12.51 5.64 13.15
N LEU A 37 -12.61 4.32 12.96
CA LEU A 37 -13.14 3.40 13.99
C LEU A 37 -12.24 3.34 15.22
N LEU A 38 -10.97 3.74 15.14
CA LEU A 38 -10.10 3.85 16.32
C LEU A 38 -10.65 4.88 17.31
N PHE A 39 -11.27 5.96 16.85
CA PHE A 39 -11.93 6.92 17.75
C PHE A 39 -13.14 6.30 18.45
N SER A 40 -13.95 5.50 17.72
CA SER A 40 -15.08 4.79 18.31
C SER A 40 -14.62 3.74 19.33
N LEU A 41 -13.58 3.00 19.01
CA LEU A 41 -12.98 2.02 19.91
C LEU A 41 -12.40 2.71 21.17
N GLY A 42 -11.65 3.80 21.00
CA GLY A 42 -11.12 4.60 22.12
C GLY A 42 -12.21 5.10 23.05
N ALA A 43 -13.31 5.63 22.50
CA ALA A 43 -14.46 6.10 23.28
C ALA A 43 -15.19 4.96 24.02
N SER A 44 -15.10 3.72 23.56
CA SER A 44 -15.76 2.54 24.15
C SER A 44 -14.78 1.53 24.75
N ILE A 45 -13.53 1.92 24.95
CA ILE A 45 -12.44 1.00 25.34
C ILE A 45 -12.72 0.27 26.64
N ARG A 46 -13.30 0.95 27.65
CA ARG A 46 -13.66 0.33 28.93
C ARG A 46 -14.66 -0.80 28.75
N ALA A 47 -15.74 -0.54 27.98
CA ALA A 47 -16.76 -1.54 27.68
C ALA A 47 -16.25 -2.69 26.82
N ALA A 48 -15.27 -2.43 25.94
CA ALA A 48 -14.57 -3.47 25.18
C ALA A 48 -13.72 -4.35 26.12
N TRP A 49 -13.05 -3.73 27.07
CA TRP A 49 -12.17 -4.41 28.04
C TRP A 49 -12.92 -5.37 28.98
N GLU A 50 -14.16 -5.07 29.32
CA GLU A 50 -15.05 -5.93 30.15
C GLU A 50 -15.42 -7.22 29.39
N ARG A 51 -15.26 -7.27 28.07
CA ARG A 51 -15.58 -8.44 27.24
C ARG A 51 -14.34 -9.32 27.06
N PRO A 52 -14.30 -10.57 27.58
CA PRO A 52 -13.11 -11.40 27.59
C PRO A 52 -12.48 -11.58 26.18
N VAL A 53 -13.32 -11.81 25.16
CA VAL A 53 -12.87 -12.01 23.77
C VAL A 53 -12.22 -10.74 23.20
N LEU A 54 -12.83 -9.57 23.41
CA LEU A 54 -12.27 -8.31 22.91
C LEU A 54 -11.02 -7.91 23.67
N ARG A 55 -11.01 -8.12 25.00
CA ARG A 55 -9.84 -7.90 25.84
C ARG A 55 -8.67 -8.76 25.39
N PHE A 56 -8.88 -10.04 25.12
CA PHE A 56 -7.85 -10.92 24.58
C PHE A 56 -7.32 -10.40 23.24
N GLY A 57 -8.21 -10.04 22.32
CA GLY A 57 -7.82 -9.48 21.02
C GLY A 57 -7.01 -8.18 21.13
N LEU A 58 -7.44 -7.27 22.02
CA LEU A 58 -6.71 -6.03 22.29
C LEU A 58 -5.33 -6.28 22.91
N LEU A 59 -5.23 -7.20 23.86
CA LEU A 59 -3.94 -7.61 24.44
C LEU A 59 -3.04 -8.24 23.40
N TRP A 60 -3.57 -9.10 22.53
CA TRP A 60 -2.83 -9.68 21.42
C TRP A 60 -2.31 -8.60 20.48
N PHE A 61 -3.16 -7.65 20.07
CA PHE A 61 -2.74 -6.53 19.23
C PHE A 61 -1.63 -5.72 19.88
N LEU A 62 -1.79 -5.35 21.15
CA LEU A 62 -0.80 -4.57 21.89
C LEU A 62 0.53 -5.31 22.03
N LEU A 63 0.50 -6.62 22.26
CA LEU A 63 1.71 -7.45 22.32
C LEU A 63 2.44 -7.42 20.97
N VAL A 64 1.74 -7.67 19.87
CA VAL A 64 2.32 -7.65 18.51
C VAL A 64 2.86 -6.25 18.17
N PHE A 65 2.08 -5.21 18.46
CA PHE A 65 2.48 -3.84 18.24
C PHE A 65 3.75 -3.47 19.01
N ALA A 66 3.81 -3.78 20.30
CA ALA A 66 4.96 -3.50 21.16
C ALA A 66 6.19 -4.32 20.71
N LEU A 67 6.01 -5.61 20.42
CA LEU A 67 7.08 -6.50 19.97
C LEU A 67 7.77 -5.97 18.70
N PHE A 68 6.99 -5.64 17.67
CA PHE A 68 7.56 -5.14 16.42
C PHE A 68 8.02 -3.68 16.53
N SER A 69 7.41 -2.87 17.40
CA SER A 69 7.92 -1.53 17.69
C SER A 69 9.30 -1.56 18.35
N ALA A 70 9.58 -2.57 19.17
CA ALA A 70 10.90 -2.79 19.80
C ALA A 70 11.89 -3.48 18.86
N SER A 71 11.44 -4.18 17.79
CA SER A 71 12.32 -4.88 16.85
C SER A 71 13.24 -3.92 16.08
N GLY A 72 14.45 -4.34 15.77
CA GLY A 72 15.40 -3.59 14.93
C GLY A 72 14.94 -3.45 13.48
N SER A 73 14.30 -4.47 12.90
CA SER A 73 13.79 -4.46 11.53
C SER A 73 12.33 -4.02 11.48
N LYS A 74 12.01 -3.06 10.61
CA LYS A 74 10.67 -2.49 10.45
C LYS A 74 10.09 -2.84 9.08
N LEU A 75 9.04 -3.65 9.06
CA LEU A 75 8.29 -3.97 7.84
C LEU A 75 6.79 -3.74 8.08
N PRO A 76 6.08 -3.01 7.18
CA PRO A 76 4.68 -2.63 7.40
C PRO A 76 3.75 -3.82 7.68
N HIS A 77 3.98 -4.94 7.00
CA HIS A 77 3.14 -6.14 7.09
C HIS A 77 3.24 -6.88 8.43
N TYR A 78 4.20 -6.55 9.30
CA TYR A 78 4.28 -7.17 10.62
C TYR A 78 3.08 -6.86 11.51
N LEU A 79 2.39 -5.72 11.28
CA LEU A 79 1.15 -5.41 11.99
C LEU A 79 -0.01 -6.35 11.64
N TYR A 80 0.01 -7.04 10.50
CA TYR A 80 -1.08 -7.95 10.11
C TYR A 80 -1.33 -9.05 11.13
N TYR A 81 -0.27 -9.50 11.82
CA TYR A 81 -0.41 -10.47 12.91
C TYR A 81 -1.23 -9.93 14.10
N GLY A 82 -1.20 -8.61 14.32
CA GLY A 82 -2.00 -7.94 15.38
C GLY A 82 -3.44 -7.68 14.97
N TYR A 83 -3.73 -7.51 13.68
CA TYR A 83 -5.07 -7.14 13.19
C TYR A 83 -6.12 -8.20 13.46
N PHE A 84 -5.71 -9.45 13.58
CA PHE A 84 -6.60 -10.53 14.03
C PHE A 84 -7.30 -10.22 15.35
N GLY A 85 -6.60 -9.57 16.28
CA GLY A 85 -7.18 -9.13 17.54
C GLY A 85 -7.86 -7.76 17.49
N LEU A 86 -7.36 -6.83 16.68
CA LEU A 86 -7.87 -5.46 16.60
C LEU A 86 -9.20 -5.36 15.82
N ILE A 87 -9.31 -6.05 14.67
CA ILE A 87 -10.47 -5.95 13.78
C ILE A 87 -11.80 -6.29 14.46
N PRO A 88 -11.91 -7.37 15.26
CA PRO A 88 -13.15 -7.65 16.01
C PRO A 88 -13.53 -6.53 16.97
N ALA A 89 -12.57 -5.90 17.63
CA ALA A 89 -12.82 -4.78 18.53
C ALA A 89 -13.29 -3.53 17.78
N LEU A 90 -12.70 -3.23 16.60
CA LEU A 90 -13.14 -2.15 15.73
C LEU A 90 -14.56 -2.40 15.22
N ALA A 91 -14.85 -3.60 14.73
CA ALA A 91 -16.17 -3.98 14.23
C ALA A 91 -17.24 -3.85 15.32
N TRP A 92 -16.94 -4.33 16.54
CA TRP A 92 -17.84 -4.19 17.67
C TRP A 92 -18.07 -2.72 18.07
N SER A 93 -17.02 -1.86 17.99
CA SER A 93 -17.13 -0.44 18.31
C SER A 93 -17.93 0.35 17.27
N ALA A 94 -18.00 -0.13 16.04
CA ALA A 94 -18.68 0.54 14.94
C ALA A 94 -20.18 0.75 15.20
N GLY A 95 -20.84 -0.14 15.98
CA GLY A 95 -22.22 0.03 16.41
C GLY A 95 -22.43 1.11 17.49
N ARG A 96 -21.38 1.69 18.06
CA ARG A 96 -21.38 2.67 19.17
C ARG A 96 -20.98 4.07 18.78
N VAL A 97 -20.96 4.31 17.47
CA VAL A 97 -20.52 5.58 16.88
C VAL A 97 -21.38 6.76 17.36
N ARG A 98 -20.72 7.75 17.96
CA ARG A 98 -21.36 9.02 18.35
C ARG A 98 -21.06 10.16 17.35
N HIS A 99 -19.89 10.16 16.72
CA HIS A 99 -19.40 11.24 15.87
C HIS A 99 -19.12 10.75 14.43
N ARG A 100 -20.11 10.87 13.56
CA ARG A 100 -20.02 10.44 12.15
C ARG A 100 -18.82 11.07 11.43
N VAL A 101 -18.60 12.37 11.65
CA VAL A 101 -17.52 13.10 10.98
C VAL A 101 -16.16 12.52 11.37
N ALA A 102 -15.88 12.31 12.65
CA ALA A 102 -14.58 11.77 13.11
C ALA A 102 -14.27 10.40 12.51
N ILE A 103 -15.32 9.59 12.22
CA ILE A 103 -15.17 8.25 11.68
C ILE A 103 -14.99 8.25 10.17
N LEU A 104 -15.74 9.10 9.45
CA LEU A 104 -15.70 9.15 8.00
C LEU A 104 -14.60 10.07 7.46
N LEU A 105 -14.12 11.03 8.24
CA LEU A 105 -13.10 11.99 7.80
C LEU A 105 -11.82 11.33 7.27
N PRO A 106 -11.23 10.31 7.91
CA PRO A 106 -10.07 9.63 7.35
C PRO A 106 -10.34 8.96 6.00
N ALA A 107 -11.56 8.38 5.82
CA ALA A 107 -11.96 7.81 4.55
C ALA A 107 -12.12 8.88 3.46
N VAL A 108 -12.78 9.99 3.77
CA VAL A 108 -12.96 11.13 2.84
C VAL A 108 -11.61 11.68 2.42
N LEU A 109 -10.69 11.94 3.38
CA LEU A 109 -9.36 12.46 3.08
C LEU A 109 -8.54 11.48 2.23
N CYS A 110 -8.56 10.20 2.58
CA CYS A 110 -7.90 9.17 1.79
C CYS A 110 -8.39 9.14 0.34
N LEU A 111 -9.72 9.10 0.15
CA LEU A 111 -10.33 9.04 -1.18
C LEU A 111 -10.09 10.33 -1.98
N ALA A 112 -10.10 11.48 -1.33
CA ALA A 112 -9.74 12.75 -1.96
C ALA A 112 -8.27 12.75 -2.44
N ILE A 113 -7.34 12.28 -1.59
CA ILE A 113 -5.93 12.14 -1.97
C ILE A 113 -5.77 11.15 -3.13
N LEU A 114 -6.44 10.00 -3.08
CA LEU A 114 -6.37 9.02 -4.16
C LEU A 114 -6.95 9.56 -5.46
N LEU A 115 -8.02 10.35 -5.39
CA LEU A 115 -8.64 10.96 -6.58
C LEU A 115 -7.69 11.93 -7.27
N VAL A 116 -6.94 12.75 -6.50
CA VAL A 116 -5.98 13.74 -7.03
C VAL A 116 -4.54 13.19 -7.08
N LEU A 117 -4.35 11.89 -6.87
CA LEU A 117 -3.02 11.27 -6.87
C LEU A 117 -2.25 11.49 -8.18
N PRO A 118 -2.85 11.38 -9.37
CA PRO A 118 -2.12 11.63 -10.63
C PRO A 118 -1.55 13.05 -10.69
N GLU A 119 -2.33 14.04 -10.28
CA GLU A 119 -1.91 15.45 -10.24
C GLU A 119 -0.79 15.67 -9.23
N LEU A 120 -0.89 15.05 -8.04
CA LEU A 120 0.17 15.11 -7.03
C LEU A 120 1.47 14.47 -7.54
N LEU A 121 1.39 13.34 -8.24
CA LEU A 121 2.56 12.69 -8.85
C LEU A 121 3.16 13.57 -9.95
N ALA A 122 2.34 14.20 -10.79
CA ALA A 122 2.80 15.10 -11.85
C ALA A 122 3.62 16.28 -11.29
N THR A 123 3.26 16.83 -10.12
CA THR A 123 4.04 17.90 -9.48
C THR A 123 5.44 17.47 -9.02
N GLN A 124 5.69 16.17 -8.91
CA GLN A 124 6.98 15.63 -8.51
C GLN A 124 7.90 15.30 -9.69
N ALA A 125 7.41 15.38 -10.93
CA ALA A 125 8.16 14.97 -12.13
C ALA A 125 9.53 15.65 -12.26
N GLY A 126 9.63 16.93 -11.87
CA GLY A 126 10.89 17.67 -11.88
C GLY A 126 11.82 17.42 -10.69
N ARG A 127 11.37 16.65 -9.69
CA ARG A 127 12.11 16.40 -8.43
C ARG A 127 12.60 14.98 -8.30
N VAL A 128 12.16 14.08 -9.16
CA VAL A 128 12.55 12.67 -9.14
C VAL A 128 13.75 12.43 -10.05
N ASN A 129 14.46 11.34 -9.80
CA ASN A 129 15.54 10.88 -10.66
C ASN A 129 15.03 10.60 -12.08
N GLN A 130 15.89 10.74 -13.08
CA GLN A 130 15.56 10.50 -14.49
C GLN A 130 14.91 9.13 -14.73
N GLU A 131 15.24 8.14 -13.92
CA GLU A 131 14.65 6.80 -13.93
C GLU A 131 13.12 6.82 -13.80
N TYR A 132 12.58 7.71 -12.97
CA TYR A 132 11.14 7.83 -12.73
C TYR A 132 10.48 8.95 -13.52
N ALA A 133 11.25 9.89 -14.07
CA ALA A 133 10.72 11.02 -14.83
C ALA A 133 9.94 10.58 -16.07
N ALA A 134 10.46 9.60 -16.80
CA ALA A 134 9.79 9.02 -17.98
C ALA A 134 8.48 8.32 -17.62
N ALA A 135 8.42 7.63 -16.46
CA ALA A 135 7.20 7.02 -15.95
C ALA A 135 6.16 8.09 -15.62
N LEU A 136 6.56 9.18 -14.96
CA LEU A 136 5.67 10.27 -14.58
C LEU A 136 5.17 11.09 -15.78
N ALA A 137 5.87 11.08 -16.90
CA ALA A 137 5.42 11.72 -18.15
C ALA A 137 4.19 11.04 -18.78
N ASN A 138 3.92 9.77 -18.45
CA ASN A 138 2.83 8.97 -19.02
C ASN A 138 1.69 8.70 -18.03
N LEU A 139 1.52 9.56 -17.01
CA LEU A 139 0.49 9.37 -15.98
C LEU A 139 -0.93 9.25 -16.56
N ASP A 140 -1.29 10.07 -17.55
CA ASP A 140 -2.63 10.08 -18.12
C ASP A 140 -3.01 8.77 -18.83
N VAL A 141 -2.03 8.02 -19.33
CA VAL A 141 -2.24 6.69 -19.94
C VAL A 141 -2.69 5.69 -18.89
N HIS A 142 -2.13 5.77 -17.69
CA HIS A 142 -2.38 4.80 -16.61
C HIS A 142 -3.53 5.24 -15.70
N PHE A 143 -3.69 6.55 -15.44
CA PHE A 143 -4.72 7.13 -14.58
C PHE A 143 -5.83 7.79 -15.43
N GLY A 144 -6.50 6.99 -16.27
CA GLY A 144 -7.52 7.47 -17.20
C GLY A 144 -8.86 7.80 -16.53
N ARG A 145 -9.89 8.05 -17.36
CA ARG A 145 -11.25 8.43 -16.91
C ARG A 145 -11.87 7.43 -15.94
N ALA A 146 -11.66 6.11 -16.15
CA ALA A 146 -12.21 5.07 -15.27
C ALA A 146 -11.66 5.21 -13.84
N TYR A 147 -10.37 5.51 -13.67
CA TYR A 147 -9.77 5.77 -12.36
C TYR A 147 -10.47 6.93 -11.65
N ARG A 148 -10.59 8.08 -12.32
CA ARG A 148 -11.21 9.30 -11.75
C ARG A 148 -12.68 9.08 -11.39
N LEU A 149 -13.44 8.40 -12.25
CA LEU A 149 -14.85 8.06 -11.99
C LEU A 149 -14.97 7.08 -10.82
N GLY A 150 -14.15 6.04 -10.76
CA GLY A 150 -14.21 5.05 -9.69
C GLY A 150 -13.92 5.67 -8.31
N PHE A 151 -12.81 6.41 -8.17
CA PHE A 151 -12.48 7.07 -6.92
C PHE A 151 -13.41 8.26 -6.61
N GLY A 152 -13.89 8.96 -7.63
CA GLY A 152 -14.91 10.01 -7.49
C GLY A 152 -16.24 9.46 -6.93
N LEU A 153 -16.70 8.31 -7.41
CA LEU A 153 -17.90 7.64 -6.88
C LEU A 153 -17.68 7.16 -5.43
N CYS A 154 -16.52 6.61 -5.11
CA CYS A 154 -16.20 6.22 -3.74
C CYS A 154 -16.19 7.45 -2.80
N LEU A 155 -15.60 8.56 -3.24
CA LEU A 155 -15.59 9.81 -2.48
C LEU A 155 -17.02 10.37 -2.30
N ALA A 156 -17.83 10.37 -3.34
CA ALA A 156 -19.22 10.80 -3.27
C ALA A 156 -20.03 9.93 -2.28
N LEU A 157 -19.82 8.61 -2.28
CA LEU A 157 -20.42 7.69 -1.32
C LEU A 157 -19.99 8.00 0.12
N ALA A 158 -18.70 8.28 0.33
CA ALA A 158 -18.16 8.65 1.64
C ALA A 158 -18.76 9.98 2.14
N LEU A 159 -18.84 10.99 1.28
CA LEU A 159 -19.46 12.28 1.59
C LEU A 159 -20.98 12.13 1.86
N ALA A 160 -21.70 11.39 1.03
CA ALA A 160 -23.12 11.08 1.26
C ALA A 160 -23.34 10.34 2.58
N SER A 161 -22.36 9.56 3.03
CA SER A 161 -22.41 8.86 4.32
C SER A 161 -22.31 9.80 5.54
N LEU A 162 -21.90 11.05 5.36
CA LEU A 162 -21.96 12.09 6.40
C LEU A 162 -23.39 12.60 6.65
N LEU A 163 -24.26 12.51 5.65
CA LEU A 163 -25.64 12.98 5.74
C LEU A 163 -26.48 12.06 6.64
N PRO A 164 -27.50 12.61 7.30
CA PRO A 164 -28.50 11.79 8.01
C PRO A 164 -29.18 10.81 7.04
N ALA A 165 -29.27 9.55 7.41
CA ALA A 165 -29.97 8.53 6.63
C ALA A 165 -30.46 7.41 7.53
N GLN A 166 -31.46 6.65 7.08
CA GLN A 166 -32.04 5.53 7.82
C GLN A 166 -31.08 4.35 7.95
N ALA A 167 -30.21 4.15 6.94
CA ALA A 167 -29.22 3.08 6.96
C ALA A 167 -28.19 3.27 8.09
N PRO A 168 -27.85 2.21 8.85
CA PRO A 168 -26.83 2.27 9.88
C PRO A 168 -25.49 2.80 9.35
N LEU A 169 -24.77 3.58 10.15
CA LEU A 169 -23.46 4.13 9.75
C LEU A 169 -22.46 3.02 9.41
N PHE A 170 -22.53 1.89 10.12
CA PHE A 170 -21.68 0.73 9.85
C PHE A 170 -21.88 0.19 8.42
N SER A 171 -23.11 0.03 7.97
CA SER A 171 -23.41 -0.47 6.61
C SER A 171 -22.89 0.48 5.54
N ARG A 172 -23.01 1.79 5.77
CA ARG A 172 -22.49 2.83 4.85
C ARG A 172 -20.95 2.83 4.82
N LEU A 173 -20.34 2.73 5.97
CA LEU A 173 -18.88 2.61 6.08
C LEU A 173 -18.37 1.32 5.42
N ALA A 174 -19.10 0.21 5.57
CA ALA A 174 -18.78 -1.05 4.89
C ALA A 174 -18.89 -0.92 3.35
N ALA A 175 -19.93 -0.22 2.87
CA ALA A 175 -20.06 0.07 1.43
C ALA A 175 -18.93 0.95 0.90
N VAL A 176 -18.52 2.00 1.64
CA VAL A 176 -17.36 2.84 1.31
C VAL A 176 -16.09 1.98 1.28
N GLY A 177 -15.89 1.12 2.28
CA GLY A 177 -14.72 0.24 2.35
C GLY A 177 -14.66 -0.76 1.20
N LEU A 178 -15.78 -1.41 0.87
CA LEU A 178 -15.86 -2.34 -0.25
C LEU A 178 -15.62 -1.61 -1.59
N GLY A 179 -16.26 -0.46 -1.81
CA GLY A 179 -16.05 0.36 -2.99
C GLY A 179 -14.59 0.78 -3.14
N THR A 180 -13.96 1.22 -2.03
CA THR A 180 -12.53 1.58 -2.01
C THR A 180 -11.65 0.38 -2.34
N ALA A 181 -11.92 -0.80 -1.78
CA ALA A 181 -11.15 -2.01 -2.04
C ALA A 181 -11.25 -2.44 -3.52
N LEU A 182 -12.45 -2.38 -4.09
CA LEU A 182 -12.67 -2.66 -5.51
C LEU A 182 -11.97 -1.63 -6.41
N ALA A 183 -12.10 -0.33 -6.12
CA ALA A 183 -11.43 0.72 -6.88
C ALA A 183 -9.90 0.59 -6.78
N ALA A 184 -9.37 0.29 -5.59
CA ALA A 184 -7.93 0.05 -5.42
C ALA A 184 -7.47 -1.16 -6.22
N SER A 185 -8.19 -2.27 -6.16
CA SER A 185 -7.79 -3.52 -6.85
C SER A 185 -7.92 -3.44 -8.37
N LEU A 186 -8.97 -2.80 -8.86
CA LEU A 186 -9.29 -2.79 -10.29
C LEU A 186 -8.76 -1.56 -11.04
N LEU A 187 -8.46 -0.48 -10.34
CA LEU A 187 -8.07 0.80 -10.96
C LEU A 187 -6.68 1.26 -10.48
N LEU A 188 -6.45 1.34 -9.16
CA LEU A 188 -5.18 1.86 -8.63
C LEU A 188 -4.02 0.88 -8.86
N LEU A 189 -4.18 -0.39 -8.48
CA LEU A 189 -3.10 -1.37 -8.64
C LEU A 189 -2.69 -1.59 -10.10
N PRO A 190 -3.62 -1.72 -11.07
CA PRO A 190 -3.25 -1.78 -12.48
C PRO A 190 -2.59 -0.50 -12.99
N ALA A 191 -3.05 0.69 -12.56
CA ALA A 191 -2.45 1.95 -12.95
C ALA A 191 -1.00 2.07 -12.46
N VAL A 192 -0.77 1.82 -11.16
CA VAL A 192 0.57 1.83 -10.56
C VAL A 192 1.44 0.72 -11.15
N GLY A 193 0.89 -0.48 -11.31
CA GLY A 193 1.59 -1.60 -11.95
C GLY A 193 2.01 -1.29 -13.38
N GLY A 194 1.13 -0.69 -14.17
CA GLY A 194 1.44 -0.20 -15.51
C GLY A 194 2.56 0.84 -15.48
N LEU A 195 2.42 1.87 -14.64
CA LEU A 195 3.41 2.93 -14.50
C LEU A 195 4.83 2.39 -14.18
N LEU A 196 4.94 1.44 -13.26
CA LEU A 196 6.23 0.93 -12.80
C LEU A 196 6.79 -0.21 -13.66
N GLN A 197 5.93 -1.01 -14.31
CA GLN A 197 6.36 -2.24 -14.99
C GLN A 197 6.32 -2.14 -16.51
N SER A 198 5.59 -1.18 -17.11
CA SER A 198 5.49 -1.09 -18.59
C SER A 198 6.85 -1.00 -19.27
N PRO A 199 7.81 -0.16 -18.86
CA PRO A 199 9.11 -0.08 -19.53
C PRO A 199 9.87 -1.41 -19.49
N VAL A 200 9.88 -2.08 -18.35
CA VAL A 200 10.56 -3.38 -18.17
C VAL A 200 9.85 -4.48 -18.95
N ARG A 201 8.53 -4.45 -18.98
CA ARG A 201 7.70 -5.39 -19.73
C ARG A 201 7.93 -5.25 -21.23
N GLU A 202 7.89 -4.04 -21.75
CA GLU A 202 8.10 -3.74 -23.16
C GLU A 202 9.51 -4.15 -23.61
N ALA A 203 10.53 -3.78 -22.84
CA ALA A 203 11.89 -4.19 -23.08
C ALA A 203 12.05 -5.73 -23.06
N GLY A 204 11.41 -6.41 -22.10
CA GLY A 204 11.43 -7.88 -22.03
C GLY A 204 10.76 -8.55 -23.22
N LEU A 205 9.59 -8.06 -23.63
CA LEU A 205 8.88 -8.57 -24.79
C LEU A 205 9.64 -8.31 -26.11
N ALA A 206 10.31 -7.16 -26.22
CA ALA A 206 11.20 -6.89 -27.34
C ALA A 206 12.41 -7.82 -27.37
N ALA A 207 13.08 -7.98 -26.23
CA ALA A 207 14.24 -8.86 -26.08
C ALA A 207 13.90 -10.33 -26.38
N ARG A 208 12.67 -10.77 -26.12
CA ARG A 208 12.20 -12.13 -26.44
C ARG A 208 12.32 -12.47 -27.92
N LYS A 209 12.19 -11.45 -28.79
CA LYS A 209 12.20 -11.61 -30.25
C LYS A 209 13.60 -11.52 -30.85
N LEU A 210 14.58 -11.08 -30.08
CA LEU A 210 15.93 -10.82 -30.56
C LEU A 210 16.86 -11.98 -30.21
N PRO A 211 17.79 -12.39 -31.11
CA PRO A 211 18.81 -13.39 -30.82
C PRO A 211 19.89 -12.80 -29.90
N GLY A 212 20.66 -13.67 -29.23
CA GLY A 212 21.80 -13.30 -28.40
C GLY A 212 21.56 -13.44 -26.90
N PRO A 213 22.61 -13.53 -26.08
CA PRO A 213 22.50 -13.57 -24.63
C PRO A 213 21.89 -12.30 -24.05
N LEU A 214 21.15 -12.44 -22.93
CA LEU A 214 20.53 -11.33 -22.23
C LEU A 214 21.32 -10.97 -20.97
N LEU A 215 21.62 -9.69 -20.79
CA LEU A 215 22.28 -9.16 -19.61
C LEU A 215 21.52 -7.97 -19.03
N MET A 216 21.74 -7.71 -17.73
CA MET A 216 21.31 -6.47 -17.07
C MET A 216 22.54 -5.75 -16.50
N LEU A 217 22.69 -4.46 -16.82
CA LEU A 217 23.79 -3.63 -16.33
C LEU A 217 23.24 -2.46 -15.52
N GLY A 218 23.74 -2.33 -14.28
CA GLY A 218 23.44 -1.20 -13.41
C GLY A 218 22.02 -1.18 -12.82
N MET A 219 21.29 -2.26 -12.98
CA MET A 219 19.95 -2.44 -12.43
C MET A 219 19.71 -3.92 -12.11
N ASN A 220 18.72 -4.17 -11.26
CA ASN A 220 18.23 -5.52 -10.96
C ASN A 220 16.70 -5.54 -11.08
N GLN A 221 16.20 -6.04 -12.21
CA GLN A 221 14.77 -6.13 -12.53
C GLN A 221 14.39 -7.58 -12.81
N PRO A 222 14.09 -8.40 -11.78
CA PRO A 222 13.79 -9.82 -11.95
C PRO A 222 12.63 -10.08 -12.92
N SER A 223 11.63 -9.18 -12.97
CA SER A 223 10.49 -9.26 -13.88
C SER A 223 10.89 -9.25 -15.37
N PHE A 224 12.04 -8.64 -15.73
CA PHE A 224 12.55 -8.63 -17.08
C PHE A 224 12.75 -10.05 -17.64
N GLN A 225 13.35 -10.95 -16.84
CA GLN A 225 13.55 -12.35 -17.23
C GLN A 225 12.21 -13.05 -17.53
N THR A 226 11.21 -12.77 -16.70
CA THR A 226 9.86 -13.35 -16.86
C THR A 226 9.24 -12.88 -18.20
N TYR A 227 9.33 -11.59 -18.52
CA TYR A 227 8.78 -11.06 -19.76
C TYR A 227 9.57 -11.51 -21.00
N ALA A 228 10.89 -11.57 -20.89
CA ALA A 228 11.76 -12.07 -21.96
C ALA A 228 11.62 -13.60 -22.18
N GLY A 229 11.13 -14.34 -21.16
CA GLY A 229 11.06 -15.81 -21.22
C GLY A 229 12.45 -16.48 -21.30
N ARG A 230 13.49 -15.78 -20.82
CA ARG A 230 14.90 -16.19 -20.95
C ARG A 230 15.66 -15.79 -19.69
N VAL A 231 16.70 -16.56 -19.38
CA VAL A 231 17.57 -16.30 -18.24
C VAL A 231 18.52 -15.13 -18.59
N VAL A 232 18.69 -14.22 -17.63
CA VAL A 232 19.68 -13.14 -17.73
C VAL A 232 21.01 -13.65 -17.21
N GLU A 233 22.05 -13.55 -18.05
CA GLU A 233 23.40 -13.97 -17.69
C GLU A 233 24.06 -12.94 -16.77
N ARG A 234 24.87 -13.43 -15.82
CA ARG A 234 25.64 -12.59 -14.88
C ARG A 234 27.12 -12.65 -15.23
N ARG A 235 27.50 -11.95 -16.28
CA ARG A 235 28.87 -11.80 -16.74
C ARG A 235 29.10 -10.42 -17.32
N PRO A 236 30.33 -9.99 -17.58
CA PRO A 236 30.62 -8.78 -18.35
C PRO A 236 29.97 -8.83 -19.74
N ALA A 237 29.49 -7.69 -20.22
CA ALA A 237 28.88 -7.58 -21.55
C ALA A 237 29.95 -7.70 -22.64
N LEU A 238 29.62 -8.43 -23.70
CA LEU A 238 30.46 -8.61 -24.89
C LEU A 238 29.74 -8.04 -26.12
N LYS A 239 30.48 -7.82 -27.20
CA LYS A 239 29.90 -7.36 -28.47
C LYS A 239 28.89 -8.39 -28.98
N GLY A 240 27.67 -7.94 -29.24
CA GLY A 240 26.55 -8.80 -29.70
C GLY A 240 25.59 -9.23 -28.61
N ASP A 241 25.84 -8.91 -27.35
CA ASP A 241 24.91 -9.17 -26.24
C ASP A 241 23.75 -8.15 -26.26
N LEU A 242 22.58 -8.61 -25.81
CA LEU A 242 21.43 -7.77 -25.55
C LEU A 242 21.50 -7.28 -24.10
N VAL A 243 21.60 -5.98 -23.90
CA VAL A 243 21.80 -5.40 -22.57
C VAL A 243 20.60 -4.53 -22.20
N LEU A 244 19.96 -4.85 -21.08
CA LEU A 244 19.02 -3.95 -20.41
C LEU A 244 19.81 -3.04 -19.47
N THR A 245 19.73 -1.73 -19.69
CA THR A 245 20.38 -0.71 -18.87
C THR A 245 19.45 0.50 -18.70
N PRO A 246 19.54 1.27 -17.60
CA PRO A 246 18.81 2.52 -17.47
C PRO A 246 19.23 3.53 -18.54
N THR A 247 18.27 4.27 -19.12
CA THR A 247 18.53 5.24 -20.20
C THR A 247 19.54 6.33 -19.82
N TYR A 248 19.64 6.68 -18.55
CA TYR A 248 20.61 7.68 -18.05
C TYR A 248 22.06 7.16 -17.97
N ARG A 249 22.30 5.90 -18.34
CA ARG A 249 23.65 5.29 -18.45
C ARG A 249 24.09 5.04 -19.89
N LEU A 250 23.26 5.38 -20.86
CA LEU A 250 23.59 5.38 -22.27
C LEU A 250 24.21 6.70 -22.67
#